data_72453855376117dd6e36ee65e42c0b7c
#
_entry.id   72453855376117dd6e36ee65e42c0b7c
#
_cell.length_a   1.000
_cell.length_b   1.000
_cell.length_c   1.000
_cell.angle_alpha   90.00
_cell.angle_beta   90.00
_cell.angle_gamma   90.00
#
_symmetry.space_group_name_H-M   'P 1'
#
loop_
_entity.id
_entity.type
_entity.pdbx_description
1 polymer ?
#
loop_
_entity_poly.entity_id
_entity_poly.type
_entity_poly.pdbx_seq_one_letter_code
_entity_poly.pdbx_strand_id
1 'polypeptide(L)'
;MIDAQEDIRTDTVEITFPAGLPGFPHAHRFQLTPWGETSTPFSLMSSMDDSDVGFVVVEPWVFYPDYEFDLDTATSQRLAISEPNDSLVLCVVTLGEQPEDATVNMLGPIVINRFTREACQAVLDPSLFNVRAPLTPRGI
;
A
#
# COMPACT_ATOMS: atom_id res chain seq x y z
N MET A 1 -0.41 -14.94 25.75
CA MET A 1 -1.22 -14.45 24.65
C MET A 1 -0.33 -14.00 23.50
N ILE A 2 -0.75 -14.28 22.31
CA ILE A 2 0.01 -13.90 21.16
C ILE A 2 -0.11 -12.40 20.96
N ASP A 3 0.97 -11.75 20.71
CA ASP A 3 0.88 -10.32 20.50
C ASP A 3 0.35 -10.03 19.10
N ALA A 4 -0.13 -8.81 18.93
CA ALA A 4 -0.81 -8.44 17.72
C ALA A 4 0.11 -8.50 16.49
N GLN A 5 1.39 -8.34 16.72
CA GLN A 5 2.32 -8.34 15.60
C GLN A 5 2.47 -9.71 15.00
N GLU A 6 2.50 -10.72 15.84
CA GLU A 6 2.58 -12.07 15.33
C GLU A 6 1.33 -12.41 14.55
N ASP A 7 0.18 -11.97 15.04
CA ASP A 7 -1.06 -12.24 14.34
C ASP A 7 -1.08 -11.57 12.98
N ILE A 8 -0.60 -10.34 12.91
CA ILE A 8 -0.58 -9.63 11.66
C ILE A 8 0.33 -10.31 10.66
N ARG A 9 1.44 -10.86 11.13
CA ARG A 9 2.38 -11.51 10.23
C ARG A 9 1.86 -12.82 9.67
N THR A 10 1.05 -13.52 10.43
CA THR A 10 0.57 -14.83 10.01
C THR A 10 -0.85 -14.78 9.49
N ASP A 11 -1.62 -13.82 9.94
CA ASP A 11 -3.03 -13.75 9.57
C ASP A 11 -3.24 -12.80 8.41
N THR A 12 -4.29 -13.09 7.68
CA THR A 12 -4.72 -12.22 6.62
C THR A 12 -5.44 -11.02 7.20
N VAL A 13 -5.13 -9.86 6.70
CA VAL A 13 -5.79 -8.62 7.09
C VAL A 13 -6.69 -8.20 5.95
N GLU A 14 -7.94 -7.93 6.27
CA GLU A 14 -8.89 -7.49 5.25
C GLU A 14 -8.97 -5.99 5.24
N ILE A 15 -8.86 -5.38 4.05
CA ILE A 15 -9.02 -3.94 3.88
C ILE A 15 -10.11 -3.68 2.86
N THR A 16 -10.80 -2.55 3.02
CA THR A 16 -11.93 -2.21 2.19
C THR A 16 -11.70 -0.86 1.54
N PHE A 17 -11.98 -0.80 0.23
CA PHE A 17 -11.95 0.43 -0.53
C PHE A 17 -13.38 0.84 -0.81
N PRO A 18 -13.98 1.70 0.01
CA PRO A 18 -15.41 2.02 -0.17
C PRO A 18 -15.74 2.55 -1.56
N ALA A 19 -14.83 3.29 -2.16
CA ALA A 19 -15.04 3.83 -3.50
C ALA A 19 -14.42 2.98 -4.59
N GLY A 20 -13.90 1.79 -4.24
CA GLY A 20 -13.20 0.97 -5.19
C GLY A 20 -11.79 1.46 -5.42
N LEU A 21 -11.07 0.73 -6.27
CA LEU A 21 -9.70 1.08 -6.60
C LEU A 21 -9.69 1.65 -8.01
N PRO A 22 -8.97 2.75 -8.28
CA PRO A 22 -8.91 3.28 -9.64
C PRO A 22 -8.49 2.20 -10.63
N GLY A 23 -9.25 2.11 -11.72
CA GLY A 23 -9.05 1.05 -12.70
C GLY A 23 -9.80 -0.23 -12.40
N PHE A 24 -10.27 -0.38 -11.15
CA PHE A 24 -10.99 -1.59 -10.72
C PHE A 24 -12.15 -1.16 -9.83
N PRO A 25 -13.14 -0.44 -10.37
CA PRO A 25 -14.15 0.19 -9.51
C PRO A 25 -15.06 -0.78 -8.78
N HIS A 26 -15.11 -2.03 -9.21
CA HIS A 26 -15.92 -3.05 -8.54
C HIS A 26 -15.13 -3.89 -7.56
N ALA A 27 -13.84 -3.61 -7.39
CA ALA A 27 -13.01 -4.34 -6.43
C ALA A 27 -12.93 -3.52 -5.15
N HIS A 28 -13.68 -3.93 -4.13
CA HIS A 28 -13.80 -3.19 -2.89
C HIS A 28 -13.08 -3.84 -1.73
N ARG A 29 -13.03 -5.16 -1.68
CA ARG A 29 -12.45 -5.87 -0.54
C ARG A 29 -11.19 -6.60 -0.96
N PHE A 30 -10.15 -6.43 -0.15
CA PHE A 30 -8.86 -7.06 -0.43
C PHE A 30 -8.35 -7.73 0.83
N GLN A 31 -7.56 -8.78 0.62
CA GLN A 31 -6.82 -9.43 1.69
C GLN A 31 -5.36 -9.02 1.57
N LEU A 32 -4.77 -8.68 2.69
CA LEU A 32 -3.36 -8.30 2.74
C LEU A 32 -2.62 -9.41 3.49
N THR A 33 -1.68 -10.06 2.81
CA THR A 33 -0.90 -11.14 3.40
C THR A 33 0.58 -10.91 3.15
N PRO A 34 1.44 -11.41 4.04
CA PRO A 34 2.87 -11.32 3.78
C PRO A 34 3.22 -12.07 2.49
N TRP A 35 4.16 -11.52 1.73
CA TRP A 35 4.55 -12.11 0.45
C TRP A 35 5.97 -12.62 0.59
N GLY A 36 6.14 -13.93 0.42
CA GLY A 36 7.44 -14.54 0.54
C GLY A 36 7.74 -14.94 1.97
N GLU A 37 9.00 -15.02 2.27
CA GLU A 37 9.45 -15.41 3.59
C GLU A 37 9.15 -14.34 4.60
N THR A 38 9.12 -14.73 5.88
CA THR A 38 9.04 -13.73 6.94
C THR A 38 10.21 -12.77 6.81
N SER A 39 10.00 -11.55 7.24
CA SER A 39 10.99 -10.48 7.21
C SER A 39 11.12 -9.77 5.88
N THR A 40 10.34 -10.14 4.88
CA THR A 40 10.36 -9.34 3.67
C THR A 40 9.46 -8.12 3.88
N PRO A 41 9.78 -7.00 3.25
CA PRO A 41 8.94 -5.81 3.35
C PRO A 41 7.71 -5.85 2.45
N PHE A 42 7.57 -6.90 1.66
CA PHE A 42 6.52 -6.98 0.65
C PHE A 42 5.30 -7.71 1.19
N SER A 43 4.14 -7.28 0.71
CA SER A 43 2.88 -7.95 0.98
C SER A 43 2.13 -8.13 -0.32
N LEU A 44 1.19 -9.05 -0.30
CA LEU A 44 0.31 -9.28 -1.44
C LEU A 44 -1.08 -8.79 -1.08
N MET A 45 -1.62 -7.92 -1.92
CA MET A 45 -2.96 -7.38 -1.74
C MET A 45 -3.84 -8.01 -2.80
N SER A 46 -4.69 -8.96 -2.41
CA SER A 46 -5.48 -9.77 -3.33
C SER A 46 -6.95 -9.42 -3.20
N SER A 47 -7.61 -9.22 -4.34
CA SER A 47 -9.03 -8.90 -4.34
C SER A 47 -9.84 -10.10 -3.87
N MET A 48 -10.81 -9.85 -3.00
CA MET A 48 -11.78 -10.86 -2.58
C MET A 48 -12.98 -10.88 -3.50
N ASP A 49 -13.10 -9.88 -4.37
CA ASP A 49 -14.23 -9.77 -5.30
C ASP A 49 -13.88 -10.30 -6.68
N ASP A 50 -12.59 -10.33 -7.02
CA ASP A 50 -12.13 -10.76 -8.33
C ASP A 50 -10.78 -11.44 -8.15
N SER A 51 -10.74 -12.75 -8.29
CA SER A 51 -9.54 -13.52 -8.01
C SER A 51 -8.40 -13.24 -8.99
N ASP A 52 -8.69 -12.55 -10.09
CA ASP A 52 -7.65 -12.20 -11.05
C ASP A 52 -6.94 -10.90 -10.71
N VAL A 53 -7.38 -10.20 -9.69
CA VAL A 53 -6.81 -8.90 -9.33
C VAL A 53 -5.98 -9.04 -8.07
N GLY A 54 -4.73 -8.65 -8.17
CA GLY A 54 -3.82 -8.68 -7.03
C GLY A 54 -2.64 -7.78 -7.28
N PHE A 55 -2.04 -7.31 -6.20
CA PHE A 55 -0.92 -6.36 -6.27
C PHE A 55 0.12 -6.70 -5.22
N VAL A 56 1.39 -6.56 -5.61
CA VAL A 56 2.47 -6.57 -4.63
C VAL A 56 2.59 -5.16 -4.10
N VAL A 57 2.65 -5.02 -2.79
CA VAL A 57 2.72 -3.70 -2.16
C VAL A 57 3.86 -3.69 -1.15
N VAL A 58 4.32 -2.48 -0.81
CA VAL A 58 5.43 -2.32 0.11
C VAL A 58 5.25 -1.01 0.86
N GLU A 59 5.77 -0.96 2.09
CA GLU A 59 5.85 0.31 2.80
C GLU A 59 6.96 1.13 2.17
N PRO A 60 6.64 2.33 1.66
CA PRO A 60 7.62 3.06 0.85
C PRO A 60 8.86 3.49 1.63
N TRP A 61 8.75 3.67 2.93
CA TRP A 61 9.88 4.15 3.73
C TRP A 61 11.01 3.15 3.84
N VAL A 62 10.75 1.89 3.51
CA VAL A 62 11.83 0.89 3.48
C VAL A 62 12.85 1.26 2.42
N PHE A 63 12.42 1.82 1.31
CA PHE A 63 13.31 2.16 0.21
C PHE A 63 13.55 3.66 0.08
N TYR A 64 12.64 4.47 0.54
CA TYR A 64 12.71 5.92 0.43
C TYR A 64 12.38 6.53 1.79
N PRO A 65 13.35 6.55 2.70
CA PRO A 65 13.07 7.00 4.08
C PRO A 65 12.58 8.44 4.18
N ASP A 66 12.90 9.25 3.18
CA ASP A 66 12.49 10.66 3.20
C ASP A 66 11.15 10.92 2.53
N TYR A 67 10.47 9.88 2.13
CA TYR A 67 9.17 10.03 1.45
C TYR A 67 8.17 10.72 2.39
N GLU A 68 7.59 11.78 1.91
CA GLU A 68 6.62 12.57 2.66
C GLU A 68 5.57 13.10 1.72
N PHE A 69 4.34 13.12 2.17
CA PHE A 69 3.28 13.75 1.40
C PHE A 69 2.18 14.20 2.36
N ASP A 70 1.38 15.16 1.89
CA ASP A 70 0.23 15.62 2.64
C ASP A 70 -1.02 14.99 2.10
N LEU A 71 -1.85 14.50 3.01
CA LEU A 71 -3.14 13.94 2.62
C LEU A 71 -4.12 15.09 2.56
N ASP A 72 -4.89 15.18 1.48
CA ASP A 72 -5.84 16.26 1.34
C ASP A 72 -6.96 16.11 2.37
N THR A 73 -7.61 17.22 2.66
CA THR A 73 -8.62 17.27 3.73
C THR A 73 -9.77 16.31 3.45
N ALA A 74 -10.22 16.25 2.20
CA ALA A 74 -11.35 15.40 1.87
C ALA A 74 -11.04 13.92 2.12
N THR A 75 -9.83 13.50 1.77
CA THR A 75 -9.43 12.13 1.99
C THR A 75 -9.27 11.83 3.48
N SER A 76 -8.65 12.76 4.21
CA SER A 76 -8.50 12.58 5.65
C SER A 76 -9.84 12.42 6.34
N GLN A 77 -10.81 13.23 5.94
CA GLN A 77 -12.13 13.16 6.55
C GLN A 77 -12.84 11.89 6.18
N ARG A 78 -12.76 11.50 4.92
CA ARG A 78 -13.42 10.27 4.45
C ARG A 78 -12.89 9.05 5.17
N LEU A 79 -11.60 9.00 5.42
CA LEU A 79 -10.98 7.86 6.09
C LEU A 79 -10.91 8.04 7.61
N ALA A 80 -11.36 9.17 8.13
CA ALA A 80 -11.33 9.45 9.55
C ALA A 80 -9.92 9.40 10.12
N ILE A 81 -8.97 9.99 9.38
CA ILE A 81 -7.57 10.05 9.81
C ILE A 81 -7.30 11.42 10.36
N SER A 82 -6.95 11.49 11.66
CA SER A 82 -6.69 12.74 12.33
C SER A 82 -5.20 13.06 12.37
N GLU A 83 -4.37 12.04 12.44
CA GLU A 83 -2.92 12.24 12.50
C GLU A 83 -2.24 11.12 11.75
N PRO A 84 -0.98 11.33 11.37
CA PRO A 84 -0.29 10.33 10.54
C PRO A 84 -0.25 8.93 11.12
N ASN A 85 -0.16 8.83 12.45
CA ASN A 85 -0.10 7.51 13.08
C ASN A 85 -1.39 6.73 12.97
N ASP A 86 -2.48 7.37 12.56
CA ASP A 86 -3.74 6.67 12.35
C ASP A 86 -3.75 5.90 11.05
N SER A 87 -2.74 6.05 10.23
CA SER A 87 -2.75 5.48 8.89
C SER A 87 -1.59 4.52 8.68
N LEU A 88 -1.81 3.59 7.76
CA LEU A 88 -0.77 2.79 7.15
C LEU A 88 -0.70 3.19 5.69
N VAL A 89 0.50 3.18 5.14
CA VAL A 89 0.67 3.57 3.74
C VAL A 89 1.41 2.46 3.02
N LEU A 90 0.85 2.05 1.89
CA LEU A 90 1.46 1.03 1.05
C LEU A 90 1.50 1.56 -0.37
N CYS A 91 2.56 1.20 -1.08
CA CYS A 91 2.71 1.59 -2.48
C CYS A 91 2.80 0.34 -3.34
N VAL A 92 2.19 0.41 -4.52
CA VAL A 92 2.14 -0.73 -5.42
C VAL A 92 3.48 -0.87 -6.13
N VAL A 93 3.95 -2.10 -6.20
CA VAL A 93 5.19 -2.47 -6.85
C VAL A 93 4.87 -3.11 -8.20
N THR A 94 5.59 -2.67 -9.23
CA THR A 94 5.52 -3.32 -10.53
C THR A 94 6.80 -4.10 -10.72
N LEU A 95 6.66 -5.40 -10.93
CA LEU A 95 7.80 -6.27 -11.14
C LEU A 95 8.20 -6.24 -12.60
N GLY A 96 9.50 -6.23 -12.85
CA GLY A 96 10.01 -6.27 -14.21
C GLY A 96 10.54 -7.64 -14.53
N GLU A 97 11.19 -7.74 -15.67
CA GLU A 97 11.78 -9.01 -16.09
C GLU A 97 12.94 -9.40 -15.19
N GLN A 98 13.67 -8.40 -14.70
CA GLN A 98 14.77 -8.62 -13.79
C GLN A 98 14.42 -8.00 -12.45
N PRO A 99 14.95 -8.51 -11.35
CA PRO A 99 14.65 -7.92 -10.04
C PRO A 99 15.01 -6.44 -9.96
N GLU A 100 16.07 -6.03 -10.64
CA GLU A 100 16.48 -4.64 -10.58
C GLU A 100 15.59 -3.72 -11.40
N ASP A 101 14.68 -4.28 -12.19
CA ASP A 101 13.75 -3.50 -12.98
C ASP A 101 12.47 -3.15 -12.23
N ALA A 102 12.32 -3.64 -11.01
CA ALA A 102 11.10 -3.38 -10.25
C ALA A 102 10.99 -1.89 -9.92
N THR A 103 9.75 -1.41 -9.95
CA THR A 103 9.46 -0.02 -9.62
C THR A 103 8.33 0.06 -8.62
N VAL A 104 8.23 1.19 -7.94
CA VAL A 104 7.20 1.42 -6.95
C VAL A 104 6.48 2.71 -7.28
N ASN A 105 5.17 2.68 -7.11
CA ASN A 105 4.32 3.83 -7.44
C ASN A 105 4.29 4.78 -6.24
N MET A 106 5.11 5.81 -6.27
CA MET A 106 5.18 6.80 -5.21
C MET A 106 4.18 7.94 -5.44
N LEU A 107 3.55 7.95 -6.61
CA LEU A 107 2.57 8.98 -6.95
C LEU A 107 1.19 8.65 -6.43
N GLY A 108 0.87 7.36 -6.28
CA GLY A 108 -0.45 6.93 -5.86
C GLY A 108 -0.42 6.02 -4.66
N PRO A 109 -0.02 6.52 -3.48
CA PRO A 109 0.04 5.65 -2.32
C PRO A 109 -1.35 5.22 -1.86
N ILE A 110 -1.42 4.00 -1.34
CA ILE A 110 -2.64 3.48 -0.76
C ILE A 110 -2.60 3.83 0.73
N VAL A 111 -3.59 4.59 1.17
CA VAL A 111 -3.68 5.05 2.55
C VAL A 111 -4.79 4.27 3.24
N ILE A 112 -4.47 3.66 4.36
CA ILE A 112 -5.38 2.79 5.10
C ILE A 112 -5.54 3.32 6.51
N ASN A 113 -6.79 3.47 6.96
CA ASN A 113 -7.02 3.76 8.37
C ASN A 113 -6.73 2.47 9.14
N ARG A 114 -5.77 2.52 10.05
CA ARG A 114 -5.32 1.30 10.73
C ARG A 114 -6.36 0.70 11.67
N PHE A 115 -7.36 1.49 12.04
CA PHE A 115 -8.39 1.03 12.98
C PHE A 115 -9.62 0.50 12.26
N THR A 116 -10.10 1.23 11.26
CA THR A 116 -11.28 0.81 10.50
C THR A 116 -10.93 -0.09 9.34
N ARG A 117 -9.69 -0.01 8.86
CA ARG A 117 -9.19 -0.76 7.69
C ARG A 117 -9.86 -0.34 6.40
N GLU A 118 -10.41 0.87 6.38
CA GLU A 118 -10.88 1.46 5.14
C GLU A 118 -9.73 2.18 4.48
N ALA A 119 -9.69 2.13 3.15
CA ALA A 119 -8.56 2.61 2.40
C ALA A 119 -8.98 3.35 1.14
N CYS A 120 -8.08 4.13 0.61
CA CYS A 120 -8.21 4.69 -0.72
C CYS A 120 -6.83 4.88 -1.31
N GLN A 121 -6.77 5.03 -2.63
CA GLN A 121 -5.51 5.37 -3.27
C GLN A 121 -5.49 6.87 -3.48
N ALA A 122 -4.51 7.53 -2.87
CA ALA A 122 -4.34 8.96 -3.06
C ALA A 122 -3.63 9.20 -4.39
N VAL A 123 -3.85 10.39 -4.97
CA VAL A 123 -3.13 10.78 -6.17
C VAL A 123 -2.41 12.07 -5.84
N LEU A 124 -1.08 12.00 -5.86
CA LEU A 124 -0.25 13.11 -5.48
C LEU A 124 0.15 13.93 -6.70
N ASP A 125 1.06 14.87 -6.50
CA ASP A 125 1.48 15.78 -7.55
C ASP A 125 2.54 15.10 -8.43
N PRO A 126 2.27 14.87 -9.71
CA PRO A 126 3.25 14.18 -10.56
C PRO A 126 4.53 14.97 -10.79
N SER A 127 4.54 16.26 -10.48
CA SER A 127 5.80 17.00 -10.57
C SER A 127 6.71 16.71 -9.39
N LEU A 128 6.19 16.10 -8.32
CA LEU A 128 6.96 15.80 -7.12
C LEU A 128 7.19 14.32 -6.90
N PHE A 129 6.30 13.47 -7.42
CA PHE A 129 6.36 12.04 -7.15
C PHE A 129 6.32 11.26 -8.44
N ASN A 130 7.03 10.12 -8.44
CA ASN A 130 7.23 9.30 -9.62
C ASN A 130 6.35 8.06 -9.53
N VAL A 131 5.59 7.80 -10.60
CA VAL A 131 4.74 6.61 -10.65
C VAL A 131 5.58 5.34 -10.81
N ARG A 132 6.83 5.47 -11.26
CA ARG A 132 7.73 4.33 -11.46
C ARG A 132 9.08 4.62 -10.86
N ALA A 133 9.11 4.82 -9.56
CA ALA A 133 10.37 5.04 -8.87
C ALA A 133 11.12 3.73 -8.76
N PRO A 134 12.44 3.74 -8.96
CA PRO A 134 13.20 2.48 -8.85
C PRO A 134 13.06 1.90 -7.46
N LEU A 135 12.84 0.60 -7.39
CA LEU A 135 12.75 -0.07 -6.11
C LEU A 135 14.13 -0.35 -5.53
N THR A 136 15.10 -0.59 -6.41
CA THR A 136 16.48 -0.80 -5.97
C THR A 136 17.15 0.54 -5.77
N PRO A 137 17.46 0.94 -4.55
CA PRO A 137 18.05 2.25 -4.33
C PRO A 137 19.45 2.35 -4.95
N ARG A 138 19.75 3.54 -5.46
CA ARG A 138 21.08 3.80 -5.95
C ARG A 138 22.04 3.86 -4.82
N GLY A 139 23.28 3.46 -5.09
CA GLY A 139 24.28 3.51 -4.09
C GLY A 139 24.28 2.33 -3.16
N ILE A 140 23.45 1.39 -3.43
CA ILE A 140 23.35 0.17 -2.63
C ILE A 140 24.06 -0.95 -3.34
#